data_3943d2e49b02612e1743035db7df1e8d
#
_entry.id   3943d2e49b02612e1743035db7df1e8d
#
_cell.length_a   1.000
_cell.length_b   1.000
_cell.length_c   1.000
_cell.angle_alpha   90.00
_cell.angle_beta   90.00
_cell.angle_gamma   90.00
#
_symmetry.space_group_name_H-M   'P 1'
#
loop_
_entity.id
_entity.type
_entity.pdbx_description
1 polymer ?
#
loop_
_entity_poly.entity_id
_entity_poly.type
_entity_poly.pdbx_seq_one_letter_code
_entity_poly.pdbx_strand_id
1 'polypeptide(L)'
;ERHGLVCLLHEKPFAGVNGSGKHVNWSLATDTGKNLFSPGKTPSQNALFLLMLAAFIKGVDEYQELLRCSVAFAGNDHRLGAQEAPPAIISIFLGTELEGIIDAIVDENDYTAPEHKSLRIGVDVLPSIPQDTTDRNRTSPLAFTGNKFEFRAVGSSQSIAPANIAINAAVACALEDIADRLESEVAGGKKLNSAVQDLLTDLFTEHAPIVFNGNGYTEEWPVEAAKRGLPNYANTVQALEHYSDPDVLDTFSRQGILTERE
;
A
#
# COMPACT_ATOMS: atom_id res chain seq x y z
N GLU A 1 -18.99 -18.95 25.78
CA GLU A 1 -19.97 -19.25 26.83
C GLU A 1 -19.54 -20.43 27.70
N ARG A 2 -19.03 -21.54 27.15
CA ARG A 2 -18.58 -22.72 27.92
C ARG A 2 -17.52 -22.43 28.97
N HIS A 3 -16.76 -21.34 28.80
CA HIS A 3 -15.66 -20.94 29.69
C HIS A 3 -15.96 -19.62 30.42
N GLY A 4 -17.25 -19.20 30.49
CA GLY A 4 -17.64 -17.94 31.13
C GLY A 4 -17.22 -16.69 30.37
N LEU A 5 -16.84 -16.83 29.07
CA LEU A 5 -16.47 -15.71 28.20
C LEU A 5 -17.63 -15.34 27.29
N VAL A 6 -17.69 -14.06 26.90
CA VAL A 6 -18.63 -13.52 25.93
C VAL A 6 -17.88 -13.15 24.65
N CYS A 7 -18.40 -13.58 23.51
CA CYS A 7 -17.89 -13.15 22.21
C CYS A 7 -18.61 -11.89 21.75
N LEU A 8 -17.89 -10.80 21.58
CA LEU A 8 -18.40 -9.53 21.08
C LEU A 8 -18.03 -9.39 19.61
N LEU A 9 -19.01 -9.47 18.73
CA LEU A 9 -18.84 -9.31 17.28
C LEU A 9 -18.99 -7.82 16.90
N HIS A 10 -17.99 -7.04 17.25
CA HIS A 10 -17.93 -5.60 17.01
C HIS A 10 -16.50 -5.17 16.79
N GLU A 11 -16.26 -4.24 15.86
CA GLU A 11 -14.93 -3.74 15.52
C GLU A 11 -14.22 -3.12 16.71
N LYS A 12 -14.95 -2.39 17.54
CA LYS A 12 -14.43 -1.74 18.74
C LYS A 12 -15.48 -1.80 19.87
N PRO A 13 -15.53 -2.92 20.61
CA PRO A 13 -16.57 -3.12 21.64
C PRO A 13 -16.43 -2.21 22.86
N PHE A 14 -15.22 -1.69 23.13
CA PHE A 14 -14.94 -0.82 24.27
C PHE A 14 -14.14 0.40 23.87
N ALA A 15 -14.45 1.56 24.46
CA ALA A 15 -13.61 2.75 24.34
C ALA A 15 -12.26 2.53 25.03
N GLY A 16 -11.18 3.10 24.47
CA GLY A 16 -9.85 3.07 25.08
C GLY A 16 -9.08 1.75 24.96
N VAL A 17 -9.61 0.73 24.27
CA VAL A 17 -8.94 -0.53 23.99
C VAL A 17 -8.82 -0.78 22.48
N ASN A 18 -7.98 -1.73 22.08
CA ASN A 18 -7.82 -2.10 20.68
C ASN A 18 -9.14 -2.56 20.06
N GLY A 19 -9.33 -2.19 18.80
CA GLY A 19 -10.38 -2.76 17.95
C GLY A 19 -9.93 -4.06 17.29
N SER A 20 -10.81 -4.67 16.50
CA SER A 20 -10.47 -5.82 15.66
C SER A 20 -10.72 -5.51 14.19
N GLY A 21 -9.87 -6.09 13.34
CA GLY A 21 -9.95 -5.94 11.89
C GLY A 21 -9.50 -7.20 11.18
N LYS A 22 -9.62 -7.18 9.86
CA LYS A 22 -9.05 -8.18 8.97
C LYS A 22 -7.91 -7.56 8.21
N HIS A 23 -6.78 -8.26 8.12
CA HIS A 23 -5.69 -7.84 7.27
C HIS A 23 -5.73 -8.61 5.95
N VAL A 24 -5.90 -7.89 4.86
CA VAL A 24 -5.85 -8.45 3.52
C VAL A 24 -4.39 -8.53 3.10
N ASN A 25 -3.87 -9.73 2.92
CA ASN A 25 -2.54 -9.95 2.36
C ASN A 25 -2.69 -10.12 0.85
N TRP A 26 -2.12 -9.17 0.10
CA TRP A 26 -2.27 -9.08 -1.34
C TRP A 26 -0.91 -9.14 -2.04
N SER A 27 -0.83 -9.92 -3.11
CA SER A 27 0.35 -10.07 -3.95
C SER A 27 -0.04 -10.50 -5.36
N LEU A 28 0.88 -10.33 -6.31
CA LEU A 28 0.73 -10.81 -7.69
C LEU A 28 1.74 -11.91 -7.98
N ALA A 29 1.27 -12.93 -8.69
CA ALA A 29 2.14 -14.00 -9.18
C ALA A 29 1.79 -14.33 -10.63
N THR A 30 2.78 -14.84 -11.37
CA THR A 30 2.55 -15.43 -12.69
C THR A 30 1.81 -16.76 -12.55
N ASP A 31 1.30 -17.29 -13.66
CA ASP A 31 0.72 -18.63 -13.77
C ASP A 31 1.70 -19.75 -13.37
N THR A 32 3.00 -19.49 -13.50
CA THR A 32 4.09 -20.39 -13.05
C THR A 32 4.39 -20.28 -11.56
N GLY A 33 3.69 -19.42 -10.81
CA GLY A 33 3.85 -19.21 -9.39
C GLY A 33 5.00 -18.29 -8.98
N LYS A 34 5.61 -17.55 -9.91
CA LYS A 34 6.63 -16.56 -9.59
C LYS A 34 5.96 -15.32 -8.98
N ASN A 35 6.25 -15.01 -7.72
CA ASN A 35 5.78 -13.80 -7.06
C ASN A 35 6.48 -12.58 -7.64
N LEU A 36 5.69 -11.60 -8.13
CA LEU A 36 6.16 -10.38 -8.77
C LEU A 36 6.60 -9.30 -7.77
N PHE A 37 6.14 -9.42 -6.52
CA PHE A 37 6.60 -8.57 -5.41
C PHE A 37 7.77 -9.15 -4.62
N SER A 38 8.44 -10.16 -5.14
CA SER A 38 9.68 -10.66 -4.55
C SER A 38 10.85 -9.74 -4.95
N PRO A 39 11.44 -8.97 -4.02
CA PRO A 39 12.52 -8.03 -4.34
C PRO A 39 13.81 -8.74 -4.78
N GLY A 40 13.98 -9.99 -4.36
CA GLY A 40 15.20 -10.75 -4.62
C GLY A 40 16.35 -10.33 -3.71
N LYS A 41 17.59 -10.68 -4.12
CA LYS A 41 18.80 -10.36 -3.34
C LYS A 41 19.28 -8.92 -3.55
N THR A 42 18.96 -8.32 -4.67
CA THR A 42 19.34 -6.96 -5.07
C THR A 42 18.12 -6.22 -5.58
N PRO A 43 17.25 -5.70 -4.67
CA PRO A 43 15.99 -5.05 -5.05
C PRO A 43 16.17 -3.88 -6.02
N SER A 44 17.22 -3.08 -5.84
CA SER A 44 17.54 -1.92 -6.69
C SER A 44 17.84 -2.28 -8.16
N GLN A 45 18.21 -3.53 -8.43
CA GLN A 45 18.51 -4.02 -9.78
C GLN A 45 17.38 -4.89 -10.37
N ASN A 46 16.33 -5.13 -9.61
CA ASN A 46 15.19 -5.93 -10.05
C ASN A 46 14.13 -5.04 -10.72
N ALA A 47 14.32 -4.72 -11.99
CA ALA A 47 13.44 -3.83 -12.74
C ALA A 47 11.97 -4.29 -12.74
N LEU A 48 11.71 -5.61 -12.83
CA LEU A 48 10.35 -6.13 -12.77
C LEU A 48 9.68 -5.88 -11.41
N PHE A 49 10.40 -6.11 -10.32
CA PHE A 49 9.91 -5.81 -8.99
C PHE A 49 9.63 -4.31 -8.82
N LEU A 50 10.55 -3.45 -9.28
CA LEU A 50 10.39 -2.00 -9.19
C LEU A 50 9.20 -1.51 -10.02
N LEU A 51 8.97 -2.07 -11.21
CA LEU A 51 7.77 -1.75 -12.02
C LEU A 51 6.48 -2.17 -11.32
N MET A 52 6.44 -3.36 -10.72
CA MET A 52 5.26 -3.81 -9.97
C MET A 52 5.04 -2.94 -8.71
N LEU A 53 6.12 -2.55 -8.04
CA LEU A 53 6.06 -1.63 -6.91
C LEU A 53 5.52 -0.26 -7.33
N ALA A 54 6.03 0.31 -8.42
CA ALA A 54 5.56 1.58 -8.96
C ALA A 54 4.09 1.52 -9.39
N ALA A 55 3.66 0.42 -10.04
CA ALA A 55 2.26 0.21 -10.40
C ALA A 55 1.34 0.16 -9.17
N PHE A 56 1.77 -0.50 -8.10
CA PHE A 56 1.01 -0.54 -6.86
C PHE A 56 0.91 0.85 -6.21
N ILE A 57 2.04 1.58 -6.13
CA ILE A 57 2.08 2.92 -5.56
C ILE A 57 1.18 3.88 -6.35
N LYS A 58 1.31 3.89 -7.69
CA LYS A 58 0.44 4.67 -8.59
C LYS A 58 -1.04 4.32 -8.38
N GLY A 59 -1.40 3.04 -8.44
CA GLY A 59 -2.79 2.64 -8.28
C GLY A 59 -3.38 2.99 -6.92
N VAL A 60 -2.61 2.88 -5.84
CA VAL A 60 -3.07 3.30 -4.51
C VAL A 60 -3.20 4.80 -4.40
N ASP A 61 -2.29 5.57 -4.98
CA ASP A 61 -2.31 7.03 -4.93
C ASP A 61 -3.47 7.62 -5.75
N GLU A 62 -3.67 7.15 -6.97
CA GLU A 62 -4.75 7.64 -7.84
C GLU A 62 -6.15 7.22 -7.38
N TYR A 63 -6.28 6.10 -6.67
CA TYR A 63 -7.57 5.55 -6.25
C TYR A 63 -7.74 5.47 -4.73
N GLN A 64 -7.20 6.44 -3.99
CA GLN A 64 -7.32 6.52 -2.52
C GLN A 64 -8.77 6.52 -2.07
N GLU A 65 -9.63 7.27 -2.78
CA GLU A 65 -11.06 7.38 -2.53
C GLU A 65 -11.75 6.02 -2.64
N LEU A 66 -11.48 5.29 -3.71
CA LEU A 66 -12.03 3.95 -3.92
C LEU A 66 -11.58 2.97 -2.82
N LEU A 67 -10.30 3.03 -2.45
CA LEU A 67 -9.78 2.21 -1.36
C LEU A 67 -10.44 2.56 -0.02
N ARG A 68 -10.65 3.84 0.27
CA ARG A 68 -11.35 4.28 1.47
C ARG A 68 -12.83 3.88 1.45
N CYS A 69 -13.50 3.99 0.29
CA CYS A 69 -14.87 3.49 0.09
C CYS A 69 -14.98 1.99 0.36
N SER A 70 -14.00 1.21 -0.07
CA SER A 70 -14.02 -0.25 0.08
C SER A 70 -14.07 -0.73 1.54
N VAL A 71 -13.69 0.12 2.48
CA VAL A 71 -13.69 -0.15 3.92
C VAL A 71 -14.66 0.77 4.68
N ALA A 72 -15.52 1.52 3.97
CA ALA A 72 -16.49 2.42 4.54
C ALA A 72 -17.62 1.64 5.23
N PHE A 73 -17.69 1.78 6.55
CA PHE A 73 -18.69 1.16 7.40
C PHE A 73 -18.72 1.87 8.74
N ALA A 74 -19.88 2.25 9.22
CA ALA A 74 -20.02 3.06 10.45
C ALA A 74 -19.32 2.44 11.67
N GLY A 75 -19.37 1.12 11.84
CA GLY A 75 -18.63 0.42 12.90
C GLY A 75 -17.12 0.55 12.76
N ASN A 76 -16.62 0.55 11.52
CA ASN A 76 -15.19 0.68 11.23
C ASN A 76 -14.68 2.11 11.45
N ASP A 77 -15.52 3.13 11.28
CA ASP A 77 -15.15 4.53 11.55
C ASP A 77 -14.72 4.72 13.03
N HIS A 78 -15.34 4.00 13.96
CA HIS A 78 -14.94 4.01 15.37
C HIS A 78 -13.59 3.34 15.65
N ARG A 79 -13.17 2.45 14.77
CA ARG A 79 -11.94 1.69 14.90
C ARG A 79 -10.75 2.43 14.28
N LEU A 80 -10.92 3.05 13.10
CA LEU A 80 -9.83 3.68 12.37
C LEU A 80 -9.20 4.85 13.15
N GLY A 81 -7.88 4.95 13.08
CA GLY A 81 -7.11 6.07 13.63
C GLY A 81 -6.67 5.92 15.08
N ALA A 82 -6.95 4.80 15.75
CA ALA A 82 -6.53 4.60 17.13
C ALA A 82 -6.29 3.11 17.47
N GLN A 83 -5.33 2.85 18.37
CA GLN A 83 -5.17 1.57 19.05
C GLN A 83 -5.06 0.36 18.10
N GLU A 84 -3.98 0.34 17.34
CA GLU A 84 -3.60 -0.71 16.37
C GLU A 84 -4.46 -0.73 15.09
N ALA A 85 -5.35 0.22 14.87
CA ALA A 85 -6.04 0.40 13.60
C ALA A 85 -5.45 1.60 12.83
N PRO A 86 -5.21 1.48 11.51
CA PRO A 86 -4.65 2.58 10.73
C PRO A 86 -5.59 3.78 10.70
N PRO A 87 -5.07 5.01 10.47
CA PRO A 87 -5.90 6.18 10.23
C PRO A 87 -6.70 6.04 8.93
N ALA A 88 -7.71 6.90 8.76
CA ALA A 88 -8.56 6.95 7.56
C ALA A 88 -7.82 7.54 6.33
N ILE A 89 -6.60 8.03 6.51
CA ILE A 89 -5.72 8.51 5.44
C ILE A 89 -5.04 7.31 4.79
N ILE A 90 -5.25 7.13 3.50
CA ILE A 90 -4.56 6.07 2.75
C ILE A 90 -3.10 6.46 2.58
N SER A 91 -2.20 5.57 2.97
CA SER A 91 -0.74 5.72 2.82
C SER A 91 -0.06 4.37 2.77
N ILE A 92 1.14 4.33 2.24
CA ILE A 92 1.92 3.10 2.04
C ILE A 92 3.20 3.16 2.88
N PHE A 93 3.41 2.15 3.70
CA PHE A 93 4.68 1.89 4.37
C PHE A 93 5.52 0.92 3.55
N LEU A 94 6.75 1.30 3.22
CA LEU A 94 7.68 0.49 2.44
C LEU A 94 8.89 0.01 3.24
N GLY A 95 9.24 0.71 4.31
CA GLY A 95 10.47 0.53 5.06
C GLY A 95 11.66 1.28 4.46
N THR A 96 12.71 1.43 5.25
CA THR A 96 13.85 2.30 4.93
C THR A 96 14.69 1.85 3.73
N GLU A 97 14.73 0.54 3.45
CA GLU A 97 15.48 0.03 2.30
C GLU A 97 14.83 0.42 0.97
N LEU A 98 13.51 0.18 0.84
CA LEU A 98 12.80 0.52 -0.40
C LEU A 98 12.67 2.04 -0.56
N GLU A 99 12.47 2.78 0.52
CA GLU A 99 12.49 4.24 0.49
C GLU A 99 13.83 4.75 -0.06
N GLY A 100 14.95 4.28 0.46
CA GLY A 100 16.27 4.66 -0.04
C GLY A 100 16.54 4.27 -1.49
N ILE A 101 15.94 3.17 -1.98
CA ILE A 101 16.02 2.78 -3.40
C ILE A 101 15.20 3.75 -4.26
N ILE A 102 14.00 4.11 -3.82
CA ILE A 102 13.13 5.07 -4.52
C ILE A 102 13.82 6.43 -4.60
N ASP A 103 14.34 6.92 -3.47
CA ASP A 103 15.06 8.21 -3.41
C ASP A 103 16.26 8.21 -4.37
N ALA A 104 17.03 7.13 -4.42
CA ALA A 104 18.15 7.01 -5.34
C ALA A 104 17.72 7.02 -6.81
N ILE A 105 16.57 6.42 -7.15
CA ILE A 105 16.02 6.44 -8.51
C ILE A 105 15.55 7.85 -8.87
N VAL A 106 14.85 8.52 -7.97
CA VAL A 106 14.34 9.91 -8.17
C VAL A 106 15.49 10.90 -8.32
N ASP A 107 16.53 10.75 -7.52
CA ASP A 107 17.70 11.63 -7.54
C ASP A 107 18.72 11.25 -8.64
N GLU A 108 18.45 10.22 -9.45
CA GLU A 108 19.34 9.66 -10.47
C GLU A 108 20.73 9.28 -9.92
N ASN A 109 20.77 8.79 -8.69
CA ASN A 109 21.98 8.39 -7.99
C ASN A 109 22.11 6.85 -7.91
N ASP A 110 23.34 6.38 -7.73
CA ASP A 110 23.59 4.96 -7.43
C ASP A 110 23.13 4.63 -6.00
N TYR A 111 22.24 3.66 -5.85
CA TYR A 111 21.84 3.15 -4.55
C TYR A 111 22.99 2.38 -3.88
N THR A 112 23.39 2.83 -2.71
CA THR A 112 24.31 2.10 -1.84
C THR A 112 23.54 1.52 -0.67
N ALA A 113 23.41 0.19 -0.65
CA ALA A 113 22.73 -0.50 0.46
C ALA A 113 23.40 -0.15 1.80
N PRO A 114 22.63 0.23 2.83
CA PRO A 114 23.20 0.42 4.15
C PRO A 114 23.82 -0.89 4.64
N GLU A 115 24.97 -0.82 5.32
CA GLU A 115 25.57 -2.00 5.94
C GLU A 115 24.55 -2.66 6.88
N HIS A 116 24.26 -3.94 6.64
CA HIS A 116 23.38 -4.71 7.50
C HIS A 116 23.93 -4.70 8.92
N LYS A 117 23.31 -3.94 9.79
CA LYS A 117 23.64 -3.95 11.23
C LYS A 117 23.20 -5.30 11.79
N SER A 118 24.15 -6.19 12.04
CA SER A 118 23.87 -7.38 12.84
C SER A 118 23.73 -6.96 14.30
N LEU A 119 22.59 -7.30 14.90
CA LEU A 119 22.39 -7.13 16.33
C LEU A 119 23.35 -8.11 17.06
N ARG A 120 24.47 -7.63 17.58
CA ARG A 120 25.30 -8.38 18.51
C ARG A 120 24.66 -8.26 19.89
N ILE A 121 23.84 -9.22 20.24
CA ILE A 121 23.43 -9.41 21.63
C ILE A 121 24.67 -9.97 22.32
N GLY A 122 25.25 -9.23 23.28
CA GLY A 122 26.56 -9.49 23.91
C GLY A 122 26.67 -10.79 24.70
N VAL A 123 26.25 -11.90 24.14
CA VAL A 123 26.38 -13.27 24.65
C VAL A 123 26.98 -14.10 23.53
N ASP A 124 28.20 -14.57 23.72
CA ASP A 124 29.02 -15.32 22.73
C ASP A 124 28.42 -16.63 22.20
N VAL A 125 27.20 -16.98 22.61
CA VAL A 125 26.56 -18.28 22.29
C VAL A 125 25.38 -18.14 21.29
N LEU A 126 24.93 -16.92 20.96
CA LEU A 126 23.84 -16.73 20.02
C LEU A 126 24.39 -16.32 18.63
N PRO A 127 23.89 -16.93 17.54
CA PRO A 127 24.25 -16.49 16.20
C PRO A 127 23.83 -15.02 16.02
N SER A 128 24.62 -14.26 15.26
CA SER A 128 24.25 -12.91 14.85
C SER A 128 22.91 -12.94 14.12
N ILE A 129 21.88 -12.30 14.69
CA ILE A 129 20.57 -12.19 14.06
C ILE A 129 20.64 -10.98 13.14
N PRO A 130 20.43 -11.14 11.80
CA PRO A 130 20.30 -9.99 10.92
C PRO A 130 19.14 -9.14 11.44
N GLN A 131 19.37 -7.83 11.56
CA GLN A 131 18.30 -6.90 11.89
C GLN A 131 17.31 -6.95 10.72
N ASP A 132 16.05 -7.31 11.03
CA ASP A 132 14.98 -7.26 10.04
C ASP A 132 14.74 -5.78 9.71
N THR A 133 15.03 -5.39 8.45
CA THR A 133 14.80 -4.04 7.94
C THR A 133 13.33 -3.81 7.61
N THR A 134 12.50 -4.86 7.64
CA THR A 134 11.06 -4.77 7.53
C THR A 134 10.45 -4.46 8.90
N ASP A 135 10.61 -3.22 9.37
CA ASP A 135 9.91 -2.76 10.55
C ASP A 135 8.41 -2.79 10.27
N ARG A 136 7.67 -3.57 11.05
CA ARG A 136 6.21 -3.65 10.95
C ARG A 136 5.61 -2.38 11.52
N ASN A 137 5.57 -1.33 10.71
CA ASN A 137 4.78 -0.16 11.07
C ASN A 137 3.29 -0.55 11.10
N ARG A 138 2.75 -0.74 12.30
CA ARG A 138 1.35 -1.12 12.52
C ARG A 138 0.37 0.02 12.29
N THR A 139 0.87 1.23 12.08
CA THR A 139 0.06 2.43 11.95
C THR A 139 -0.32 2.76 10.51
N SER A 140 0.31 2.12 9.53
CA SER A 140 0.04 2.37 8.12
C SER A 140 -1.12 1.51 7.61
N PRO A 141 -2.07 2.06 6.83
CA PRO A 141 -3.17 1.30 6.25
C PRO A 141 -2.70 0.26 5.22
N LEU A 142 -1.65 0.56 4.49
CA LEU A 142 -0.99 -0.36 3.56
C LEU A 142 0.48 -0.50 3.93
N ALA A 143 0.99 -1.72 4.03
CA ALA A 143 2.39 -1.96 4.33
C ALA A 143 2.97 -3.07 3.47
N PHE A 144 4.15 -2.83 2.91
CA PHE A 144 4.94 -3.86 2.26
C PHE A 144 5.57 -4.77 3.30
N THR A 145 5.38 -6.07 3.18
CA THR A 145 5.86 -7.07 4.15
C THR A 145 6.76 -8.12 3.49
N GLY A 146 7.71 -7.65 2.69
CA GLY A 146 8.78 -8.43 2.10
C GLY A 146 8.47 -9.06 0.74
N ASN A 147 7.25 -9.46 0.46
CA ASN A 147 6.83 -10.02 -0.84
C ASN A 147 5.34 -9.84 -1.15
N LYS A 148 4.66 -8.99 -0.40
CA LYS A 148 3.23 -8.69 -0.50
C LYS A 148 2.92 -7.39 0.21
N PHE A 149 1.74 -6.85 -0.05
CA PHE A 149 1.16 -5.77 0.70
C PHE A 149 0.11 -6.27 1.68
N GLU A 150 0.05 -5.66 2.83
CA GLU A 150 -0.94 -5.92 3.85
C GLU A 150 -1.85 -4.68 3.97
N PHE A 151 -3.13 -4.83 3.59
CA PHE A 151 -4.14 -3.79 3.78
C PHE A 151 -4.90 -4.04 5.08
N ARG A 152 -4.79 -3.12 6.02
CA ARG A 152 -5.17 -3.28 7.43
C ARG A 152 -6.45 -2.58 7.81
N ALA A 153 -7.07 -1.85 6.88
CA ALA A 153 -8.21 -0.98 7.18
C ALA A 153 -9.56 -1.69 7.20
N VAL A 154 -9.65 -2.96 6.81
CA VAL A 154 -10.92 -3.71 6.76
C VAL A 154 -11.41 -4.06 8.17
N GLY A 155 -12.65 -3.71 8.50
CA GLY A 155 -13.29 -4.04 9.78
C GLY A 155 -13.55 -5.54 9.95
N SER A 156 -13.62 -6.01 11.19
CA SER A 156 -13.74 -7.45 11.51
C SER A 156 -15.04 -8.09 11.01
N SER A 157 -16.12 -7.34 10.94
CA SER A 157 -17.42 -7.82 10.44
C SER A 157 -17.59 -7.66 8.93
N GLN A 158 -16.72 -6.86 8.27
CA GLN A 158 -16.80 -6.62 6.84
C GLN A 158 -16.32 -7.82 6.01
N SER A 159 -16.83 -7.95 4.78
CA SER A 159 -16.23 -8.78 3.75
C SER A 159 -14.90 -8.17 3.28
N ILE A 160 -13.94 -9.01 2.91
CA ILE A 160 -12.69 -8.56 2.27
C ILE A 160 -12.87 -8.32 0.75
N ALA A 161 -14.02 -8.72 0.19
CA ALA A 161 -14.23 -8.64 -1.26
C ALA A 161 -14.17 -7.21 -1.81
N PRO A 162 -14.81 -6.19 -1.22
CA PRO A 162 -14.69 -4.81 -1.71
C PRO A 162 -13.25 -4.30 -1.73
N ALA A 163 -12.46 -4.59 -0.69
CA ALA A 163 -11.06 -4.21 -0.63
C ALA A 163 -10.23 -4.89 -1.73
N ASN A 164 -10.45 -6.19 -1.98
CA ASN A 164 -9.76 -6.90 -3.04
C ASN A 164 -10.17 -6.40 -4.43
N ILE A 165 -11.45 -6.10 -4.65
CA ILE A 165 -11.94 -5.52 -5.91
C ILE A 165 -11.26 -4.17 -6.16
N ALA A 166 -11.26 -3.29 -5.16
CA ALA A 166 -10.65 -1.96 -5.27
C ALA A 166 -9.15 -2.03 -5.59
N ILE A 167 -8.38 -2.83 -4.84
CA ILE A 167 -6.93 -2.99 -5.08
C ILE A 167 -6.68 -3.59 -6.47
N ASN A 168 -7.40 -4.63 -6.85
CA ASN A 168 -7.20 -5.27 -8.16
C ASN A 168 -7.53 -4.31 -9.31
N ALA A 169 -8.63 -3.56 -9.22
CA ALA A 169 -9.02 -2.60 -10.25
C ALA A 169 -7.99 -1.47 -10.38
N ALA A 170 -7.60 -0.85 -9.26
CA ALA A 170 -6.61 0.21 -9.22
C ALA A 170 -5.26 -0.22 -9.82
N VAL A 171 -4.76 -1.37 -9.40
CA VAL A 171 -3.47 -1.88 -9.91
C VAL A 171 -3.56 -2.33 -11.36
N ALA A 172 -4.70 -2.87 -11.81
CA ALA A 172 -4.89 -3.23 -13.21
C ALA A 172 -4.85 -1.99 -14.12
N CYS A 173 -5.55 -0.91 -13.76
CA CYS A 173 -5.48 0.36 -14.49
C CYS A 173 -4.05 0.92 -14.52
N ALA A 174 -3.37 0.94 -13.39
CA ALA A 174 -1.99 1.40 -13.34
C ALA A 174 -1.03 0.56 -14.22
N LEU A 175 -1.23 -0.76 -14.27
CA LEU A 175 -0.44 -1.64 -15.14
C LEU A 175 -0.75 -1.43 -16.63
N GLU A 176 -1.99 -1.18 -17.00
CA GLU A 176 -2.36 -0.82 -18.39
C GLU A 176 -1.67 0.47 -18.80
N ASP A 177 -1.78 1.53 -18.00
CA ASP A 177 -1.14 2.82 -18.31
C ASP A 177 0.39 2.69 -18.44
N ILE A 178 1.02 1.91 -17.58
CA ILE A 178 2.46 1.62 -17.63
C ILE A 178 2.82 0.85 -18.92
N ALA A 179 2.02 -0.16 -19.26
CA ALA A 179 2.25 -0.97 -20.45
C ALA A 179 2.12 -0.12 -21.72
N ASP A 180 1.04 0.65 -21.85
CA ASP A 180 0.78 1.54 -22.99
C ASP A 180 1.91 2.56 -23.18
N ARG A 181 2.38 3.17 -22.10
CA ARG A 181 3.50 4.09 -22.12
C ARG A 181 4.79 3.42 -22.60
N LEU A 182 5.16 2.28 -22.03
CA LEU A 182 6.36 1.54 -22.42
C LEU A 182 6.31 1.08 -23.89
N GLU A 183 5.16 0.55 -24.33
CA GLU A 183 4.97 0.13 -25.72
C GLU A 183 5.12 1.31 -26.67
N SER A 184 4.51 2.45 -26.35
CA SER A 184 4.60 3.68 -27.15
C SER A 184 6.04 4.21 -27.25
N GLU A 185 6.76 4.27 -26.13
CA GLU A 185 8.15 4.76 -26.11
C GLU A 185 9.10 3.82 -26.87
N VAL A 186 8.93 2.51 -26.72
CA VAL A 186 9.75 1.50 -27.45
C VAL A 186 9.41 1.52 -28.95
N ALA A 187 8.14 1.63 -29.33
CA ALA A 187 7.73 1.80 -30.72
C ALA A 187 8.28 3.10 -31.34
N GLY A 188 8.45 4.15 -30.51
CA GLY A 188 9.12 5.40 -30.89
C GLY A 188 10.65 5.29 -31.04
N GLY A 189 11.25 4.10 -30.79
CA GLY A 189 12.67 3.83 -30.97
C GLY A 189 13.52 3.98 -29.69
N LYS A 190 12.91 4.24 -28.52
CA LYS A 190 13.63 4.27 -27.25
C LYS A 190 14.02 2.85 -26.81
N LYS A 191 15.19 2.72 -26.23
CA LYS A 191 15.62 1.40 -25.68
C LYS A 191 14.77 1.08 -24.46
N LEU A 192 14.31 -0.18 -24.34
CA LEU A 192 13.45 -0.63 -23.24
C LEU A 192 14.02 -0.26 -21.87
N ASN A 193 15.29 -0.51 -21.61
CA ASN A 193 15.90 -0.20 -20.30
C ASN A 193 15.85 1.32 -19.98
N SER A 194 16.06 2.17 -20.99
CA SER A 194 15.94 3.62 -20.80
C SER A 194 14.50 4.05 -20.56
N ALA A 195 13.55 3.45 -21.32
CA ALA A 195 12.12 3.70 -21.11
C ALA A 195 11.66 3.31 -19.69
N VAL A 196 12.10 2.14 -19.22
CA VAL A 196 11.80 1.67 -17.87
C VAL A 196 12.41 2.59 -16.80
N GLN A 197 13.66 3.03 -16.98
CA GLN A 197 14.31 3.91 -16.01
C GLN A 197 13.58 5.26 -15.91
N ASP A 198 13.32 5.91 -17.04
CA ASP A 198 12.63 7.20 -17.06
C ASP A 198 11.21 7.07 -16.48
N LEU A 199 10.49 5.98 -16.84
CA LEU A 199 9.17 5.70 -16.29
C LEU A 199 9.19 5.53 -14.75
N LEU A 200 10.16 4.79 -14.21
CA LEU A 200 10.29 4.60 -12.75
C LEU A 200 10.58 5.92 -12.04
N THR A 201 11.48 6.74 -12.60
CA THR A 201 11.80 8.07 -12.05
C THR A 201 10.56 8.96 -12.02
N ASP A 202 9.80 9.00 -13.13
CA ASP A 202 8.58 9.80 -13.20
C ASP A 202 7.53 9.32 -12.19
N LEU A 203 7.22 8.01 -12.18
CA LEU A 203 6.19 7.46 -11.29
C LEU A 203 6.53 7.61 -9.81
N PHE A 204 7.76 7.33 -9.43
CA PHE A 204 8.17 7.50 -8.03
C PHE A 204 8.19 8.96 -7.61
N THR A 205 8.51 9.89 -8.51
CA THR A 205 8.45 11.33 -8.23
C THR A 205 7.01 11.80 -8.07
N GLU A 206 6.12 11.41 -8.98
CA GLU A 206 4.72 11.82 -9.00
C GLU A 206 3.95 11.30 -7.79
N HIS A 207 4.14 10.01 -7.47
CA HIS A 207 3.37 9.32 -6.44
C HIS A 207 4.11 9.19 -5.08
N ALA A 208 5.26 9.86 -4.91
CA ALA A 208 5.98 9.91 -3.62
C ALA A 208 5.11 10.36 -2.42
N PRO A 209 4.14 11.29 -2.58
CA PRO A 209 3.34 11.77 -1.46
C PRO A 209 2.61 10.69 -0.66
N ILE A 210 2.20 9.57 -1.30
CA ILE A 210 1.48 8.48 -0.63
C ILE A 210 2.37 7.60 0.24
N VAL A 211 3.70 7.62 0.01
CA VAL A 211 4.66 6.83 0.79
C VAL A 211 4.94 7.51 2.12
N PHE A 212 4.67 6.80 3.21
CA PHE A 212 4.91 7.31 4.55
C PHE A 212 5.42 6.21 5.49
N ASN A 213 6.68 6.34 5.89
CA ASN A 213 7.36 5.40 6.79
C ASN A 213 7.33 5.82 8.26
N GLY A 214 6.59 6.89 8.59
CA GLY A 214 6.46 7.40 9.95
C GLY A 214 5.33 6.75 10.75
N ASN A 215 5.07 7.32 11.93
CA ASN A 215 3.99 6.88 12.82
C ASN A 215 2.67 7.59 12.46
N GLY A 216 1.73 6.87 11.87
CA GLY A 216 0.41 7.39 11.46
C GLY A 216 -0.54 7.75 12.62
N TYR A 217 -0.16 7.47 13.88
CA TYR A 217 -0.99 7.81 15.06
C TYR A 217 -0.65 9.18 15.67
N THR A 218 0.39 9.84 15.18
CA THR A 218 0.76 11.15 15.70
C THR A 218 -0.23 12.22 15.24
N GLU A 219 -0.38 13.29 16.03
CA GLU A 219 -1.24 14.43 15.69
C GLU A 219 -0.71 15.22 14.50
N GLU A 220 0.58 15.12 14.23
CA GLU A 220 1.27 15.76 13.10
C GLU A 220 0.93 15.10 11.77
N TRP A 221 0.63 13.77 11.76
CA TRP A 221 0.40 13.05 10.51
C TRP A 221 -0.76 13.61 9.68
N PRO A 222 -1.96 13.88 10.21
CA PRO A 222 -3.04 14.50 9.41
C PRO A 222 -2.65 15.84 8.80
N VAL A 223 -1.83 16.64 9.50
CA VAL A 223 -1.34 17.93 9.01
C VAL A 223 -0.34 17.74 7.87
N GLU A 224 0.56 16.79 8.02
CA GLU A 224 1.53 16.43 6.98
C GLU A 224 0.86 15.83 5.75
N ALA A 225 -0.09 14.92 5.95
CA ALA A 225 -0.88 14.32 4.87
C ALA A 225 -1.63 15.38 4.05
N ALA A 226 -2.25 16.34 4.72
CA ALA A 226 -2.92 17.45 4.03
C ALA A 226 -1.96 18.31 3.20
N LYS A 227 -0.72 18.55 3.67
CA LYS A 227 0.31 19.25 2.90
C LYS A 227 0.74 18.47 1.66
N ARG A 228 0.72 17.14 1.74
CA ARG A 228 1.03 16.23 0.63
C ARG A 228 -0.14 16.06 -0.34
N GLY A 229 -1.30 16.63 -0.04
CA GLY A 229 -2.52 16.49 -0.84
C GLY A 229 -3.30 15.19 -0.59
N LEU A 230 -2.95 14.43 0.45
CA LEU A 230 -3.64 13.19 0.78
C LEU A 230 -4.96 13.46 1.50
N PRO A 231 -6.08 12.88 1.03
CA PRO A 231 -7.38 13.08 1.65
C PRO A 231 -7.52 12.35 2.99
N ASN A 232 -8.35 12.89 3.88
CA ASN A 232 -8.70 12.27 5.15
C ASN A 232 -10.22 12.14 5.26
N TYR A 233 -10.79 11.07 4.73
CA TYR A 233 -12.22 10.78 4.86
C TYR A 233 -12.50 10.05 6.17
N ALA A 234 -12.63 10.83 7.24
CA ALA A 234 -12.71 10.33 8.61
C ALA A 234 -13.91 9.42 8.88
N ASN A 235 -14.99 9.58 8.11
CA ASN A 235 -16.22 8.79 8.29
C ASN A 235 -16.75 8.22 6.97
N THR A 236 -17.64 7.25 7.10
CA THR A 236 -18.26 6.54 5.98
C THR A 236 -19.01 7.47 5.04
N VAL A 237 -19.70 8.50 5.53
CA VAL A 237 -20.49 9.41 4.70
C VAL A 237 -19.57 10.15 3.74
N GLN A 238 -18.49 10.75 4.27
CA GLN A 238 -17.48 11.43 3.44
C GLN A 238 -16.85 10.50 2.39
N ALA A 239 -16.53 9.27 2.77
CA ALA A 239 -15.94 8.33 1.85
C ALA A 239 -16.89 7.94 0.71
N LEU A 240 -18.17 7.66 1.01
CA LEU A 240 -19.13 7.18 0.02
C LEU A 240 -19.54 8.25 -1.00
N GLU A 241 -19.34 9.53 -0.74
CA GLU A 241 -19.55 10.60 -1.72
C GLU A 241 -18.69 10.41 -2.96
N HIS A 242 -17.52 9.78 -2.82
CA HIS A 242 -16.56 9.54 -3.88
C HIS A 242 -16.80 8.25 -4.67
N TYR A 243 -17.78 7.43 -4.29
CA TYR A 243 -18.04 6.16 -4.98
C TYR A 243 -18.53 6.37 -6.43
N SER A 244 -19.08 7.53 -6.73
CA SER A 244 -19.54 7.91 -8.06
C SER A 244 -18.63 8.92 -8.77
N ASP A 245 -17.41 9.11 -8.29
CA ASP A 245 -16.44 9.98 -8.96
C ASP A 245 -16.12 9.43 -10.36
N PRO A 246 -15.91 10.28 -11.36
CA PRO A 246 -15.67 9.86 -12.74
C PRO A 246 -14.52 8.86 -12.89
N ASP A 247 -13.44 9.03 -12.14
CA ASP A 247 -12.27 8.17 -12.17
C ASP A 247 -12.56 6.76 -11.60
N VAL A 248 -13.40 6.69 -10.57
CA VAL A 248 -13.87 5.42 -9.99
C VAL A 248 -14.77 4.68 -10.97
N LEU A 249 -15.69 5.40 -11.62
CA LEU A 249 -16.60 4.83 -12.63
C LEU A 249 -15.82 4.35 -13.85
N ASP A 250 -14.83 5.13 -14.32
CA ASP A 250 -13.97 4.74 -15.44
C ASP A 250 -13.18 3.48 -15.11
N THR A 251 -12.59 3.40 -13.90
CA THR A 251 -11.85 2.22 -13.43
C THR A 251 -12.69 0.95 -13.49
N PHE A 252 -13.91 1.00 -12.98
CA PHE A 252 -14.80 -0.16 -13.02
C PHE A 252 -15.23 -0.53 -14.43
N SER A 253 -15.47 0.47 -15.27
CA SER A 253 -15.85 0.28 -16.67
C SER A 253 -14.70 -0.30 -17.51
N ARG A 254 -13.49 0.26 -17.39
CA ARG A 254 -12.27 -0.23 -18.08
C ARG A 254 -11.98 -1.69 -17.77
N GLN A 255 -12.14 -2.07 -16.50
CA GLN A 255 -11.88 -3.43 -16.03
C GLN A 255 -13.08 -4.37 -16.18
N GLY A 256 -14.20 -3.90 -16.71
CA GLY A 256 -15.43 -4.69 -16.93
C GLY A 256 -16.04 -5.24 -15.61
N ILE A 257 -15.84 -4.52 -14.50
CA ILE A 257 -16.29 -4.93 -13.16
C ILE A 257 -17.74 -4.52 -12.94
N LEU A 258 -18.04 -3.24 -13.18
CA LEU A 258 -19.37 -2.65 -13.08
C LEU A 258 -19.65 -1.78 -14.30
N THR A 259 -20.92 -1.59 -14.61
CA THR A 259 -21.37 -0.62 -15.60
C THR A 259 -21.75 0.68 -14.88
N GLU A 260 -21.82 1.80 -15.61
CA GLU A 260 -22.26 3.10 -15.07
C GLU A 260 -23.64 3.04 -14.37
N ARG A 261 -24.46 2.05 -14.73
CA ARG A 261 -25.80 1.87 -14.17
C ARG A 261 -25.76 1.12 -12.83
N GLU A 262 -24.78 0.31 -12.58
CA GLU A 262 -24.61 -0.51 -11.37
C GLU A 262 -23.87 0.23 -10.29
#